data_35a80f2095c7845b97184c9d1e5655a9
#
_entry.id   35a80f2095c7845b97184c9d1e5655a9
#
_cell.length_a   1.000
_cell.length_b   1.000
_cell.length_c   1.000
_cell.angle_alpha   90.00
_cell.angle_beta   90.00
_cell.angle_gamma   90.00
#
_symmetry.space_group_name_H-M   'P 1'
#
loop_
_entity.id
_entity.type
_entity.pdbx_description
1 polymer ?
#
loop_
_entity_poly.entity_id
_entity_poly.type
_entity_poly.pdbx_seq_one_letter_code
_entity_poly.pdbx_strand_id
1 'polypeptide(L)'
;MKENKQEVIKGRTAINKKLIIGIGALVLFALVLVLWFCNSGNSPKPIEKPLTKQEIYTDFGLNKFSSEIELELLKELRICDTTRVGDEFGACSPKFFRFFKLSKDKPLRDGFMLLINGIAFQDPEAKFPIRRLLIFEREGGKLVAVNKFKGNLIETREVKDSPYQDILIRFKLDQYNEKYHVLYSWKKNRYQLKQCEKLVYWDETQMKFVGGAVLASKMDSVSREVEKILVEENLVF
;
A
#
# COMPACT_ATOMS: atom_id res chain seq x y z
N MET A 1 -15.58 -95.32 18.68
CA MET A 1 -14.71 -94.61 17.71
C MET A 1 -15.48 -93.47 17.03
N LYS A 2 -16.26 -92.65 17.76
CA LYS A 2 -17.03 -91.48 17.22
C LYS A 2 -16.78 -90.18 17.97
N GLU A 3 -16.09 -90.19 19.12
CA GLU A 3 -15.86 -88.95 19.92
C GLU A 3 -14.67 -88.12 19.50
N ASN A 4 -13.68 -88.66 18.82
CA ASN A 4 -12.44 -87.91 18.45
C ASN A 4 -12.55 -87.05 17.21
N LYS A 5 -13.64 -87.12 16.42
CA LYS A 5 -13.84 -86.28 15.23
C LYS A 5 -14.47 -84.89 15.50
N GLN A 6 -15.19 -84.75 16.62
CA GLN A 6 -15.86 -83.48 16.93
C GLN A 6 -14.93 -82.46 17.58
N GLU A 7 -13.93 -82.87 18.37
CA GLU A 7 -12.97 -81.89 18.95
C GLU A 7 -12.01 -81.23 17.93
N VAL A 8 -11.60 -81.98 16.91
CA VAL A 8 -10.73 -81.52 15.87
C VAL A 8 -11.42 -80.41 15.00
N ILE A 9 -12.73 -80.51 14.83
CA ILE A 9 -13.50 -79.57 14.03
C ILE A 9 -13.75 -78.26 14.80
N LYS A 10 -13.95 -78.30 16.13
CA LYS A 10 -14.10 -77.08 16.96
C LYS A 10 -12.81 -76.26 17.09
N GLY A 11 -11.65 -76.92 17.15
CA GLY A 11 -10.36 -76.19 17.20
C GLY A 11 -10.03 -75.41 15.93
N ARG A 12 -10.35 -76.03 14.76
CA ARG A 12 -10.06 -75.30 13.45
C ARG A 12 -10.96 -74.11 13.19
N THR A 13 -12.22 -74.13 13.59
CA THR A 13 -13.12 -72.98 13.40
C THR A 13 -12.80 -71.80 14.33
N ALA A 14 -12.27 -72.07 15.55
CA ALA A 14 -11.88 -71.00 16.48
C ALA A 14 -10.61 -70.23 16.04
N ILE A 15 -9.62 -70.88 15.43
CA ILE A 15 -8.41 -70.31 14.93
C ILE A 15 -8.73 -69.42 13.74
N ASN A 16 -9.58 -69.84 12.82
CA ASN A 16 -9.96 -69.05 11.65
C ASN A 16 -10.75 -67.77 12.00
N LYS A 17 -11.60 -67.82 13.05
CA LYS A 17 -12.32 -66.56 13.46
C LYS A 17 -11.40 -65.50 14.04
N LYS A 18 -10.44 -65.88 14.87
CA LYS A 18 -9.45 -64.92 15.40
C LYS A 18 -8.55 -64.34 14.32
N LEU A 19 -8.17 -65.14 13.32
CA LEU A 19 -7.36 -64.66 12.18
C LEU A 19 -8.16 -63.70 11.30
N ILE A 20 -9.42 -63.97 11.03
CA ILE A 20 -10.32 -63.12 10.24
C ILE A 20 -10.54 -61.76 10.94
N ILE A 21 -10.74 -61.76 12.27
CA ILE A 21 -10.91 -60.53 13.05
C ILE A 21 -9.60 -59.69 13.04
N GLY A 22 -8.44 -60.35 13.16
CA GLY A 22 -7.15 -59.67 13.10
C GLY A 22 -6.85 -59.01 11.74
N ILE A 23 -7.17 -59.73 10.65
CA ILE A 23 -7.01 -59.19 9.29
C ILE A 23 -7.99 -58.04 9.04
N GLY A 24 -9.26 -58.17 9.49
CA GLY A 24 -10.25 -57.11 9.37
C GLY A 24 -9.84 -55.81 10.11
N ALA A 25 -9.27 -55.92 11.32
CA ALA A 25 -8.78 -54.77 12.08
C ALA A 25 -7.58 -54.11 11.42
N LEU A 26 -6.68 -54.87 10.81
CA LEU A 26 -5.50 -54.35 10.10
C LEU A 26 -5.90 -53.60 8.83
N VAL A 27 -6.89 -54.12 8.07
CA VAL A 27 -7.42 -53.45 6.89
C VAL A 27 -8.15 -52.16 7.25
N LEU A 28 -8.94 -52.16 8.33
CA LEU A 28 -9.61 -50.96 8.82
C LEU A 28 -8.60 -49.90 9.29
N PHE A 29 -7.55 -50.26 9.97
CA PHE A 29 -6.49 -49.38 10.42
C PHE A 29 -5.72 -48.77 9.22
N ALA A 30 -5.41 -49.61 8.20
CA ALA A 30 -4.79 -49.12 6.97
C ALA A 30 -5.69 -48.14 6.19
N LEU A 31 -7.01 -48.39 6.12
CA LEU A 31 -7.97 -47.48 5.50
C LEU A 31 -8.07 -46.13 6.26
N VAL A 32 -8.08 -46.15 7.58
CA VAL A 32 -8.07 -44.95 8.40
C VAL A 32 -6.79 -44.14 8.18
N LEU A 33 -5.62 -44.80 8.10
CA LEU A 33 -4.36 -44.15 7.79
C LEU A 33 -4.35 -43.52 6.38
N VAL A 34 -4.86 -44.24 5.37
CA VAL A 34 -4.97 -43.71 4.01
C VAL A 34 -5.92 -42.52 3.95
N LEU A 35 -7.05 -42.55 4.62
CA LEU A 35 -7.99 -41.45 4.71
C LEU A 35 -7.37 -40.25 5.48
N TRP A 36 -6.57 -40.52 6.51
CA TRP A 36 -5.87 -39.47 7.25
C TRP A 36 -4.76 -38.83 6.42
N PHE A 37 -3.99 -39.60 5.68
CA PHE A 37 -2.98 -39.10 4.74
C PHE A 37 -3.60 -38.40 3.52
N CYS A 38 -4.74 -38.87 3.02
CA CYS A 38 -5.44 -38.16 1.93
C CYS A 38 -6.14 -36.88 2.41
N ASN A 39 -6.52 -36.78 3.69
CA ASN A 39 -7.20 -35.61 4.24
C ASN A 39 -6.19 -34.57 4.81
N SER A 40 -4.92 -34.95 5.02
CA SER A 40 -3.82 -33.99 5.20
C SER A 40 -3.40 -33.42 3.85
N GLY A 41 -4.38 -33.27 2.95
CA GLY A 41 -4.20 -32.68 1.64
C GLY A 41 -3.60 -31.29 1.78
N ASN A 42 -2.42 -31.11 1.23
CA ASN A 42 -1.89 -29.84 0.81
C ASN A 42 -2.97 -29.14 -0.04
N SER A 43 -3.90 -28.46 0.62
CA SER A 43 -4.70 -27.45 -0.07
C SER A 43 -3.69 -26.53 -0.74
N PRO A 44 -3.69 -26.38 -2.07
CA PRO A 44 -2.76 -25.48 -2.72
C PRO A 44 -2.93 -24.14 -2.01
N LYS A 45 -1.86 -23.65 -1.39
CA LYS A 45 -1.88 -22.32 -0.77
C LYS A 45 -2.38 -21.37 -1.86
N PRO A 46 -3.41 -20.54 -1.58
CA PRO A 46 -3.88 -19.58 -2.55
C PRO A 46 -2.65 -18.85 -3.09
N ILE A 47 -2.48 -18.83 -4.42
CA ILE A 47 -1.41 -18.07 -5.05
C ILE A 47 -1.67 -16.62 -4.66
N GLU A 48 -0.91 -16.11 -3.69
CA GLU A 48 -0.99 -14.71 -3.29
C GLU A 48 -0.67 -13.87 -4.53
N LYS A 49 -1.66 -13.14 -5.01
CA LYS A 49 -1.41 -12.17 -6.08
C LYS A 49 -0.31 -11.21 -5.60
N PRO A 50 0.73 -10.99 -6.41
CA PRO A 50 1.76 -10.03 -6.04
C PRO A 50 1.10 -8.66 -5.82
N LEU A 51 1.49 -7.97 -4.74
CA LEU A 51 1.02 -6.63 -4.42
C LEU A 51 1.40 -5.69 -5.54
N THR A 52 0.42 -4.97 -6.08
CA THR A 52 0.63 -4.08 -7.22
C THR A 52 1.32 -2.80 -6.78
N LYS A 53 2.37 -2.42 -7.52
CA LYS A 53 2.97 -1.09 -7.48
C LYS A 53 2.50 -0.31 -8.68
N GLN A 54 2.00 0.90 -8.47
CA GLN A 54 1.57 1.77 -9.54
C GLN A 54 2.39 3.06 -9.52
N GLU A 55 3.20 3.26 -10.56
CA GLU A 55 3.88 4.53 -10.78
C GLU A 55 2.88 5.61 -11.17
N ILE A 56 3.04 6.79 -10.58
CA ILE A 56 2.19 7.95 -10.81
C ILE A 56 2.91 8.93 -11.74
N TYR A 57 2.51 8.93 -12.99
CA TYR A 57 2.90 9.99 -13.94
C TYR A 57 1.88 11.12 -13.87
N THR A 58 2.27 12.21 -13.23
CA THR A 58 1.37 13.35 -13.08
C THR A 58 1.45 14.23 -14.31
N ASP A 59 0.46 14.08 -15.17
CA ASP A 59 0.20 15.02 -16.25
C ASP A 59 -0.77 16.11 -15.78
N PHE A 60 -0.31 17.35 -15.74
CA PHE A 60 -1.14 18.53 -15.46
C PHE A 60 -1.67 19.18 -16.73
N GLY A 61 -1.48 18.57 -17.90
CA GLY A 61 -1.94 19.08 -19.20
C GLY A 61 -3.42 18.85 -19.51
N LEU A 62 -4.21 18.30 -18.59
CA LEU A 62 -5.63 18.01 -18.85
C LEU A 62 -6.47 19.28 -18.94
N ASN A 63 -7.37 19.30 -19.93
CA ASN A 63 -8.26 20.45 -20.20
C ASN A 63 -9.61 20.36 -19.45
N LYS A 64 -9.89 19.21 -18.77
CA LYS A 64 -11.13 18.99 -18.02
C LYS A 64 -10.86 18.13 -16.80
N PHE A 65 -11.69 18.28 -15.78
CA PHE A 65 -11.72 17.37 -14.62
C PHE A 65 -12.21 15.99 -15.05
N SER A 66 -11.77 14.95 -14.33
CA SER A 66 -12.20 13.57 -14.59
C SER A 66 -13.66 13.34 -14.19
N SER A 67 -14.17 14.13 -13.25
CA SER A 67 -15.57 14.13 -12.81
C SER A 67 -15.98 15.50 -12.26
N GLU A 68 -17.29 15.76 -12.24
CA GLU A 68 -17.85 16.96 -11.63
C GLU A 68 -17.59 17.05 -10.13
N ILE A 69 -17.46 15.88 -9.47
CA ILE A 69 -17.15 15.76 -8.05
C ILE A 69 -15.82 16.48 -7.70
N GLU A 70 -14.82 16.41 -8.57
CA GLU A 70 -13.52 17.06 -8.35
C GLU A 70 -13.67 18.58 -8.21
N LEU A 71 -14.47 19.20 -9.05
CA LEU A 71 -14.75 20.64 -8.97
C LEU A 71 -15.60 20.99 -7.74
N GLU A 72 -16.59 20.15 -7.39
CA GLU A 72 -17.38 20.34 -6.16
C GLU A 72 -16.50 20.32 -4.92
N LEU A 73 -15.55 19.37 -4.84
CA LEU A 73 -14.60 19.28 -3.73
C LEU A 73 -13.66 20.49 -3.65
N LEU A 74 -13.18 20.99 -4.77
CA LEU A 74 -12.35 22.22 -4.78
C LEU A 74 -13.14 23.43 -4.27
N LYS A 75 -14.44 23.55 -4.65
CA LYS A 75 -15.34 24.58 -4.15
C LYS A 75 -15.58 24.46 -2.63
N GLU A 76 -15.81 23.24 -2.14
CA GLU A 76 -15.99 22.96 -0.71
C GLU A 76 -14.74 23.37 0.09
N LEU A 77 -13.57 23.02 -0.40
CA LEU A 77 -12.28 23.34 0.22
C LEU A 77 -11.87 24.81 0.11
N ARG A 78 -12.49 25.56 -0.80
CA ARG A 78 -12.14 26.98 -1.09
C ARG A 78 -10.65 27.16 -1.41
N ILE A 79 -10.03 26.20 -2.09
CA ILE A 79 -8.61 26.22 -2.44
C ILE A 79 -8.36 27.12 -3.64
N CYS A 80 -9.33 27.29 -4.52
CA CYS A 80 -9.21 28.03 -5.76
C CYS A 80 -10.43 28.90 -6.00
N ASP A 81 -10.28 29.91 -6.88
CA ASP A 81 -11.32 30.83 -7.27
C ASP A 81 -12.10 30.26 -8.48
N THR A 82 -13.37 29.99 -8.28
CA THR A 82 -14.26 29.45 -9.32
C THR A 82 -14.72 30.49 -10.34
N THR A 83 -14.49 31.77 -10.08
CA THR A 83 -14.83 32.86 -11.02
C THR A 83 -13.73 33.10 -12.05
N ARG A 84 -12.51 32.64 -11.76
CA ARG A 84 -11.39 32.71 -12.68
C ARG A 84 -11.44 31.56 -13.67
N VAL A 85 -10.97 31.80 -14.87
CA VAL A 85 -11.04 30.85 -15.99
C VAL A 85 -9.67 30.46 -16.51
N GLY A 86 -9.59 29.26 -17.10
CA GLY A 86 -8.39 28.78 -17.78
C GLY A 86 -7.19 28.60 -16.86
N ASP A 87 -6.07 29.21 -17.22
CA ASP A 87 -4.78 29.05 -16.53
C ASP A 87 -4.42 30.27 -15.66
N GLU A 88 -5.41 31.10 -15.35
CA GLU A 88 -5.18 32.23 -14.45
C GLU A 88 -4.76 31.74 -13.07
N PHE A 89 -3.84 32.48 -12.47
CA PHE A 89 -3.37 32.19 -11.12
C PHE A 89 -4.54 32.11 -10.13
N GLY A 90 -4.58 31.02 -9.38
CA GLY A 90 -5.64 30.75 -8.41
C GLY A 90 -6.96 30.24 -8.99
N ALA A 91 -7.11 30.08 -10.31
CA ALA A 91 -8.31 29.50 -10.92
C ALA A 91 -8.52 28.03 -10.51
N CYS A 92 -9.80 27.59 -10.45
CA CYS A 92 -10.13 26.19 -10.32
C CYS A 92 -9.94 25.44 -11.66
N SER A 93 -8.72 25.42 -12.15
CA SER A 93 -8.38 24.80 -13.44
C SER A 93 -7.94 23.35 -13.27
N PRO A 94 -8.37 22.42 -14.15
CA PRO A 94 -7.86 21.04 -14.14
C PRO A 94 -6.35 20.94 -14.39
N LYS A 95 -5.70 21.99 -14.90
CA LYS A 95 -4.24 22.04 -15.06
C LYS A 95 -3.47 22.18 -13.75
N PHE A 96 -4.15 22.52 -12.67
CA PHE A 96 -3.52 22.73 -11.37
C PHE A 96 -3.76 21.62 -10.37
N PHE A 97 -4.78 20.78 -10.56
CA PHE A 97 -5.23 19.82 -9.55
C PHE A 97 -5.33 18.40 -10.10
N ARG A 98 -4.93 17.43 -9.29
CA ARG A 98 -5.11 16.00 -9.55
C ARG A 98 -5.61 15.31 -8.31
N PHE A 99 -6.67 14.54 -8.50
CA PHE A 99 -7.28 13.76 -7.45
C PHE A 99 -6.90 12.29 -7.56
N PHE A 100 -6.63 11.68 -6.41
CA PHE A 100 -6.38 10.25 -6.29
C PHE A 100 -7.25 9.70 -5.17
N LYS A 101 -7.70 8.47 -5.33
CA LYS A 101 -8.44 7.78 -4.26
C LYS A 101 -7.53 7.57 -3.05
N LEU A 102 -8.04 7.89 -1.86
CA LEU A 102 -7.34 7.61 -0.60
C LEU A 102 -7.40 6.12 -0.25
N SER A 103 -8.51 5.46 -0.58
CA SER A 103 -8.77 4.07 -0.25
C SER A 103 -9.52 3.40 -1.41
N LYS A 104 -9.37 2.08 -1.54
CA LYS A 104 -10.11 1.29 -2.55
C LYS A 104 -11.62 1.29 -2.30
N ASP A 105 -12.02 1.32 -1.03
CA ASP A 105 -13.40 1.11 -0.59
C ASP A 105 -14.16 2.43 -0.37
N LYS A 106 -13.45 3.58 -0.31
CA LYS A 106 -14.07 4.88 -0.11
C LYS A 106 -14.31 5.61 -1.44
N PRO A 107 -15.51 6.21 -1.63
CA PRO A 107 -15.72 7.13 -2.73
C PRO A 107 -14.88 8.40 -2.55
N LEU A 108 -14.64 9.11 -3.64
CA LEU A 108 -13.83 10.34 -3.63
C LEU A 108 -14.40 11.42 -2.69
N ARG A 109 -15.72 11.44 -2.47
CA ARG A 109 -16.38 12.39 -1.56
C ARG A 109 -16.01 12.18 -0.08
N ASP A 110 -15.62 10.97 0.31
CA ASP A 110 -15.35 10.62 1.70
C ASP A 110 -13.87 10.69 2.06
N GLY A 111 -12.99 10.64 1.06
CA GLY A 111 -11.56 10.78 1.28
C GLY A 111 -10.76 10.72 -0.01
N PHE A 112 -9.75 11.58 -0.12
CA PHE A 112 -8.93 11.68 -1.32
C PHE A 112 -7.57 12.28 -1.03
N MET A 113 -6.66 12.05 -1.96
CA MET A 113 -5.39 12.73 -2.07
C MET A 113 -5.49 13.78 -3.17
N LEU A 114 -5.11 15.02 -2.87
CA LEU A 114 -5.10 16.13 -3.81
C LEU A 114 -3.66 16.56 -4.07
N LEU A 115 -3.17 16.31 -5.27
CA LEU A 115 -1.89 16.82 -5.73
C LEU A 115 -2.11 18.14 -6.47
N ILE A 116 -1.41 19.17 -6.02
CA ILE A 116 -1.50 20.53 -6.55
C ILE A 116 -0.20 20.85 -7.31
N ASN A 117 -0.35 21.34 -8.54
CA ASN A 117 0.78 21.88 -9.30
C ASN A 117 1.29 23.13 -8.60
N GLY A 118 2.62 23.23 -8.38
CA GLY A 118 3.23 24.36 -7.71
C GLY A 118 2.93 25.71 -8.38
N ILE A 119 2.72 25.72 -9.69
CA ILE A 119 2.35 26.92 -10.45
C ILE A 119 1.01 27.53 -9.97
N ALA A 120 0.10 26.72 -9.43
CA ALA A 120 -1.21 27.20 -8.94
C ALA A 120 -1.08 28.23 -7.79
N PHE A 121 0.00 28.13 -7.00
CA PHE A 121 0.27 28.95 -5.83
C PHE A 121 1.71 29.45 -5.87
N GLN A 122 2.20 29.79 -7.04
CA GLN A 122 3.57 30.25 -7.22
C GLN A 122 3.75 31.57 -6.48
N ASP A 123 4.68 31.59 -5.55
CA ASP A 123 5.33 32.81 -5.15
C ASP A 123 6.06 33.35 -6.41
N PRO A 124 5.79 34.56 -6.87
CA PRO A 124 6.47 35.15 -8.03
C PRO A 124 8.00 35.12 -7.93
N GLU A 125 8.55 35.04 -6.71
CA GLU A 125 9.97 34.95 -6.43
C GLU A 125 10.50 33.50 -6.38
N ALA A 126 9.62 32.51 -6.36
CA ALA A 126 10.04 31.11 -6.32
C ALA A 126 10.64 30.65 -7.64
N LYS A 127 11.92 30.29 -7.63
CA LYS A 127 12.63 29.76 -8.82
C LYS A 127 12.03 28.45 -9.34
N PHE A 128 11.44 27.64 -8.46
CA PHE A 128 10.86 26.34 -8.80
C PHE A 128 9.53 26.13 -8.07
N PRO A 129 8.43 25.87 -8.79
CA PRO A 129 7.15 25.60 -8.19
C PRO A 129 7.15 24.26 -7.45
N ILE A 130 6.91 24.30 -6.14
CA ILE A 130 6.87 23.09 -5.31
C ILE A 130 5.47 22.50 -5.34
N ARG A 131 5.36 21.24 -5.75
CA ARG A 131 4.10 20.49 -5.69
C ARG A 131 3.68 20.24 -4.25
N ARG A 132 2.38 20.28 -4.01
CA ARG A 132 1.80 20.00 -2.69
C ARG A 132 0.85 18.83 -2.79
N LEU A 133 1.01 17.84 -1.90
CA LEU A 133 0.09 16.73 -1.75
C LEU A 133 -0.67 16.91 -0.43
N LEU A 134 -1.98 17.08 -0.53
CA LEU A 134 -2.89 17.21 0.61
C LEU A 134 -3.75 15.95 0.70
N ILE A 135 -3.91 15.42 1.89
CA ILE A 135 -4.74 14.24 2.15
C ILE A 135 -5.94 14.68 2.97
N PHE A 136 -7.14 14.36 2.49
CA PHE A 136 -8.39 14.72 3.13
C PHE A 136 -9.20 13.48 3.48
N GLU A 137 -9.82 13.49 4.66
CA GLU A 137 -10.89 12.59 5.05
C GLU A 137 -12.13 13.39 5.49
N ARG A 138 -13.32 12.80 5.32
CA ARG A 138 -14.56 13.40 5.79
C ARG A 138 -14.86 12.92 7.20
N GLU A 139 -14.85 13.87 8.14
CA GLU A 139 -15.17 13.65 9.56
C GLU A 139 -16.36 14.55 9.95
N GLY A 140 -17.42 13.95 10.49
CA GLY A 140 -18.60 14.71 10.87
C GLY A 140 -19.21 15.55 9.75
N GLY A 141 -19.14 15.08 8.50
CA GLY A 141 -19.65 15.76 7.31
C GLY A 141 -18.73 16.83 6.71
N LYS A 142 -17.58 17.14 7.34
CA LYS A 142 -16.60 18.13 6.86
C LYS A 142 -15.33 17.45 6.36
N LEU A 143 -14.72 18.02 5.32
CA LEU A 143 -13.41 17.60 4.87
C LEU A 143 -12.32 18.13 5.81
N VAL A 144 -11.54 17.23 6.38
CA VAL A 144 -10.42 17.53 7.28
C VAL A 144 -9.11 17.12 6.61
N ALA A 145 -8.14 18.02 6.60
CA ALA A 145 -6.81 17.69 6.10
C ALA A 145 -6.05 16.87 7.16
N VAL A 146 -5.80 15.60 6.88
CA VAL A 146 -5.11 14.69 7.80
C VAL A 146 -3.60 14.64 7.59
N ASN A 147 -3.13 14.98 6.38
CA ASN A 147 -1.71 15.18 6.06
C ASN A 147 -1.54 16.27 5.01
N LYS A 148 -0.39 16.94 5.06
CA LYS A 148 0.05 17.91 4.08
C LYS A 148 1.55 17.72 3.81
N PHE A 149 1.91 17.62 2.53
CA PHE A 149 3.28 17.41 2.09
C PHE A 149 3.66 18.44 1.02
N LYS A 150 4.81 19.07 1.16
CA LYS A 150 5.45 19.83 0.06
C LYS A 150 6.32 18.86 -0.73
N GLY A 151 5.68 18.03 -1.55
CA GLY A 151 6.33 16.97 -2.30
C GLY A 151 5.47 16.46 -3.45
N ASN A 152 6.03 15.56 -4.24
CA ASN A 152 5.38 14.95 -5.39
C ASN A 152 5.07 13.48 -5.13
N LEU A 153 3.81 13.09 -5.27
CA LEU A 153 3.41 11.69 -5.27
C LEU A 153 3.96 11.03 -6.53
N ILE A 154 4.76 9.97 -6.37
CA ILE A 154 5.41 9.28 -7.49
C ILE A 154 5.02 7.81 -7.64
N GLU A 155 4.52 7.18 -6.58
CA GLU A 155 4.12 5.78 -6.60
C GLU A 155 3.08 5.50 -5.51
N THR A 156 2.15 4.58 -5.78
CA THR A 156 1.30 3.97 -4.78
C THR A 156 1.54 2.46 -4.75
N ARG A 157 1.42 1.85 -3.56
CA ARG A 157 1.62 0.41 -3.34
C ARG A 157 0.47 -0.19 -2.60
N GLU A 158 -0.06 -1.26 -3.12
CA GLU A 158 -1.05 -2.04 -2.40
C GLU A 158 -0.46 -2.60 -1.10
N VAL A 159 -1.28 -2.62 -0.06
CA VAL A 159 -0.94 -3.23 1.22
C VAL A 159 -1.89 -4.39 1.43
N LYS A 160 -1.35 -5.55 1.84
CA LYS A 160 -2.15 -6.74 2.14
C LYS A 160 -3.14 -6.41 3.27
N ASP A 161 -4.38 -6.85 3.09
CA ASP A 161 -5.46 -6.71 4.07
C ASP A 161 -5.76 -5.25 4.51
N SER A 162 -5.37 -4.26 3.69
CA SER A 162 -5.67 -2.85 3.91
C SER A 162 -6.38 -2.24 2.71
N PRO A 163 -7.45 -1.46 2.92
CA PRO A 163 -8.05 -0.68 1.85
C PRO A 163 -7.19 0.52 1.43
N TYR A 164 -6.27 0.94 2.31
CA TYR A 164 -5.35 2.04 2.06
C TYR A 164 -4.05 1.55 1.44
N GLN A 165 -3.52 2.34 0.52
CA GLN A 165 -2.24 2.08 -0.15
C GLN A 165 -1.11 2.79 0.59
N ASP A 166 0.10 2.23 0.57
CA ASP A 166 1.31 2.99 0.88
C ASP A 166 1.57 3.98 -0.25
N ILE A 167 2.10 5.16 0.07
CA ILE A 167 2.42 6.22 -0.89
C ILE A 167 3.90 6.56 -0.85
N LEU A 168 4.54 6.65 -2.01
CA LEU A 168 5.91 7.10 -2.16
C LEU A 168 5.92 8.56 -2.61
N ILE A 169 6.51 9.42 -1.78
CA ILE A 169 6.59 10.85 -2.02
C ILE A 169 8.04 11.24 -2.28
N ARG A 170 8.26 12.02 -3.35
CA ARG A 170 9.54 12.65 -3.63
C ARG A 170 9.55 14.07 -3.09
N PHE A 171 10.38 14.33 -2.10
CA PHE A 171 10.72 15.65 -1.60
C PHE A 171 11.95 16.18 -2.31
N LYS A 172 12.05 17.50 -2.44
CA LYS A 172 13.22 18.20 -2.97
C LYS A 172 13.55 19.35 -2.03
N LEU A 173 14.76 19.38 -1.54
CA LEU A 173 15.35 20.50 -0.82
C LEU A 173 16.15 21.33 -1.82
N ASP A 174 15.61 22.49 -2.18
CA ASP A 174 16.22 23.31 -3.24
C ASP A 174 17.57 23.92 -2.82
N GLN A 175 17.70 24.29 -1.54
CA GLN A 175 18.93 24.87 -1.02
C GLN A 175 20.14 23.93 -1.01
N TYR A 176 19.89 22.60 -0.97
CA TYR A 176 20.94 21.57 -0.93
C TYR A 176 20.97 20.70 -2.19
N ASN A 177 20.09 20.95 -3.18
CA ASN A 177 19.89 20.04 -4.32
C ASN A 177 19.64 18.58 -3.91
N GLU A 178 19.03 18.37 -2.78
CA GLU A 178 18.76 17.02 -2.25
C GLU A 178 17.36 16.53 -2.64
N LYS A 179 17.25 15.24 -2.86
CA LYS A 179 15.99 14.55 -3.18
C LYS A 179 15.84 13.32 -2.30
N TYR A 180 14.73 13.25 -1.58
CA TYR A 180 14.35 12.12 -0.76
C TYR A 180 13.13 11.42 -1.35
N HIS A 181 13.20 10.08 -1.51
CA HIS A 181 12.03 9.26 -1.81
C HIS A 181 11.61 8.56 -0.54
N VAL A 182 10.49 8.96 0.01
CA VAL A 182 10.03 8.53 1.34
C VAL A 182 8.69 7.83 1.20
N LEU A 183 8.65 6.59 1.72
CA LEU A 183 7.45 5.78 1.77
C LEU A 183 6.68 6.08 3.05
N TYR A 184 5.39 6.33 2.89
CA TYR A 184 4.43 6.54 3.97
C TYR A 184 3.39 5.42 3.97
N SER A 185 2.99 5.00 5.16
CA SER A 185 1.92 4.02 5.38
C SER A 185 0.78 4.63 6.16
N TRP A 186 -0.45 4.21 5.85
CA TRP A 186 -1.63 4.64 6.59
C TRP A 186 -1.70 3.99 7.97
N LYS A 187 -1.65 4.79 9.03
CA LYS A 187 -1.73 4.34 10.44
C LYS A 187 -2.43 5.41 11.28
N LYS A 188 -3.33 5.00 12.18
CA LYS A 188 -4.01 5.91 13.11
C LYS A 188 -4.66 7.12 12.39
N ASN A 189 -5.42 6.85 11.32
CA ASN A 189 -6.15 7.83 10.52
C ASN A 189 -5.28 8.90 9.83
N ARG A 190 -4.02 8.58 9.52
CA ARG A 190 -3.13 9.44 8.72
C ARG A 190 -1.95 8.67 8.17
N TYR A 191 -1.27 9.25 7.19
CA TYR A 191 0.01 8.72 6.72
C TYR A 191 1.14 9.02 7.70
N GLN A 192 1.90 7.99 8.04
CA GLN A 192 3.10 8.08 8.86
C GLN A 192 4.30 7.58 8.07
N LEU A 193 5.46 8.19 8.28
CA LEU A 193 6.70 7.77 7.63
C LEU A 193 6.98 6.30 7.97
N LYS A 194 7.24 5.52 6.92
CA LYS A 194 7.61 4.11 7.03
C LYS A 194 9.12 3.95 6.85
N GLN A 195 9.65 4.50 5.76
CA GLN A 195 11.08 4.44 5.46
C GLN A 195 11.48 5.43 4.36
N CYS A 196 12.76 5.85 4.37
CA CYS A 196 13.37 6.55 3.25
C CYS A 196 14.04 5.53 2.32
N GLU A 197 13.58 5.41 1.08
CA GLU A 197 14.08 4.39 0.15
C GLU A 197 15.21 4.87 -0.74
N LYS A 198 15.26 6.18 -1.02
CA LYS A 198 16.29 6.77 -1.88
C LYS A 198 16.67 8.14 -1.37
N LEU A 199 17.97 8.37 -1.36
CA LEU A 199 18.61 9.65 -1.05
C LEU A 199 19.52 10.01 -2.20
N VAL A 200 19.36 11.21 -2.75
CA VAL A 200 20.22 11.76 -3.80
C VAL A 200 20.58 13.20 -3.42
N TYR A 201 21.85 13.53 -3.46
CA TYR A 201 22.35 14.85 -3.14
C TYR A 201 23.43 15.28 -4.15
N TRP A 202 23.66 16.59 -4.23
CA TRP A 202 24.72 17.14 -5.06
C TRP A 202 26.07 17.03 -4.30
N ASP A 203 27.02 16.36 -4.91
CA ASP A 203 28.40 16.28 -4.40
C ASP A 203 29.24 17.33 -5.10
N GLU A 204 29.64 18.38 -4.38
CA GLU A 204 30.41 19.48 -4.91
C GLU A 204 31.82 19.05 -5.35
N THR A 205 32.41 18.06 -4.68
CA THR A 205 33.73 17.54 -5.01
C THR A 205 33.73 16.80 -6.35
N GLN A 206 32.70 16.01 -6.60
CA GLN A 206 32.53 15.25 -7.83
C GLN A 206 31.76 16.00 -8.92
N MET A 207 31.21 17.18 -8.61
CA MET A 207 30.39 18.00 -9.49
C MET A 207 29.25 17.20 -10.15
N LYS A 208 28.62 16.31 -9.38
CA LYS A 208 27.51 15.45 -9.87
C LYS A 208 26.57 15.05 -8.75
N PHE A 209 25.37 14.61 -9.14
CA PHE A 209 24.45 13.96 -8.21
C PHE A 209 24.98 12.57 -7.83
N VAL A 210 25.05 12.29 -6.53
CA VAL A 210 25.44 11.02 -5.95
C VAL A 210 24.34 10.45 -5.05
N GLY A 211 24.49 9.24 -4.62
CA GLY A 211 23.51 8.54 -3.81
C GLY A 211 22.64 7.59 -4.63
N GLY A 212 21.58 7.09 -4.04
CA GLY A 212 20.72 6.08 -4.65
C GLY A 212 19.81 5.41 -3.63
N ALA A 213 19.53 4.14 -3.84
CA ALA A 213 18.74 3.35 -2.90
C ALA A 213 19.46 3.27 -1.53
N VAL A 214 18.71 3.46 -0.46
CA VAL A 214 19.20 3.34 0.91
C VAL A 214 19.44 1.84 1.21
N LEU A 215 20.63 1.52 1.73
CA LEU A 215 20.95 0.15 2.12
C LEU A 215 20.03 -0.29 3.27
N ALA A 216 19.58 -1.56 3.23
CA ALA A 216 18.69 -2.11 4.26
C ALA A 216 19.25 -1.96 5.68
N SER A 217 20.56 -2.15 5.86
CA SER A 217 21.23 -1.98 7.16
C SER A 217 21.25 -0.54 7.70
N LYS A 218 21.02 0.46 6.85
CA LYS A 218 20.99 1.88 7.21
C LYS A 218 19.59 2.49 7.14
N MET A 219 18.59 1.71 6.74
CA MET A 219 17.23 2.19 6.45
C MET A 219 16.62 2.93 7.65
N ASP A 220 16.69 2.36 8.85
CA ASP A 220 16.09 2.95 10.05
C ASP A 220 16.79 4.25 10.50
N SER A 221 18.12 4.30 10.41
CA SER A 221 18.88 5.49 10.81
C SER A 221 18.65 6.63 9.84
N VAL A 222 18.73 6.36 8.54
CA VAL A 222 18.49 7.35 7.48
C VAL A 222 17.05 7.84 7.52
N SER A 223 16.08 6.95 7.76
CA SER A 223 14.66 7.34 7.83
C SER A 223 14.39 8.30 8.97
N ARG A 224 14.96 8.10 10.16
CA ARG A 224 14.82 9.01 11.29
C ARG A 224 15.46 10.38 11.03
N GLU A 225 16.63 10.40 10.42
CA GLU A 225 17.30 11.64 10.05
C GLU A 225 16.50 12.43 9.02
N VAL A 226 16.02 11.76 7.96
CA VAL A 226 15.18 12.37 6.93
C VAL A 226 13.87 12.88 7.51
N GLU A 227 13.21 12.13 8.41
CA GLU A 227 11.98 12.58 9.07
C GLU A 227 12.20 13.92 9.80
N LYS A 228 13.31 14.02 10.55
CA LYS A 228 13.69 15.25 11.25
C LYS A 228 13.88 16.42 10.27
N ILE A 229 14.64 16.22 9.20
CA ILE A 229 14.87 17.23 8.16
C ILE A 229 13.54 17.68 7.53
N LEU A 230 12.66 16.74 7.17
CA LEU A 230 11.37 17.07 6.54
C LEU A 230 10.46 17.92 7.43
N VAL A 231 10.52 17.71 8.76
CA VAL A 231 9.77 18.52 9.73
C VAL A 231 10.41 19.88 9.92
N GLU A 232 11.72 19.96 10.12
CA GLU A 232 12.48 21.23 10.30
C GLU A 232 12.35 22.15 9.08
N GLU A 233 12.35 21.59 7.87
CA GLU A 233 12.19 22.34 6.61
C GLU A 233 10.70 22.59 6.24
N ASN A 234 9.75 22.29 7.14
CA ASN A 234 8.32 22.43 6.89
C ASN A 234 7.84 21.76 5.59
N LEU A 235 8.36 20.56 5.28
CA LEU A 235 7.96 19.79 4.13
C LEU A 235 6.82 18.82 4.46
N VAL A 236 6.61 18.52 5.76
CA VAL A 236 5.53 17.68 6.30
C VAL A 236 4.86 18.39 7.46
N PHE A 237 3.52 18.47 7.47
CA PHE A 237 2.72 19.13 8.53
C PHE A 237 1.25 18.70 8.49
#